data_36cf420a3f7dc9412aba0ec7b756b3f2
#
_entry.id   36cf420a3f7dc9412aba0ec7b756b3f2
#
_cell.length_a   1.000
_cell.length_b   1.000
_cell.length_c   1.000
_cell.angle_alpha   90.00
_cell.angle_beta   90.00
_cell.angle_gamma   90.00
#
_symmetry.space_group_name_H-M   'P 1'
#
loop_
_entity.id
_entity.type
_entity.pdbx_description
1 polymer ?
#
loop_
_entity_poly.entity_id
_entity_poly.type
_entity_poly.pdbx_seq_one_letter_code
_entity_poly.pdbx_strand_id
1 'polypeptide(L)'
;MQIHAALPIVQALADGVNPVTGEAYPDHSPYAEPRTLRALYSAVDLMTKEIEREKRRERLPANFGKPWTAEEDQAAISEYDSGITLPEMARRHLRTQSSIRLRLEKLGKIEPTPS
;
A
#
# COMPACT_ATOMS: atom_id res chain seq x y z
N MET A 1 11.82 -7.59 -16.71
CA MET A 1 11.69 -6.14 -16.47
C MET A 1 10.74 -5.90 -15.31
N GLN A 2 11.11 -5.04 -14.40
CA GLN A 2 10.29 -4.72 -13.25
C GLN A 2 9.17 -3.73 -13.62
N ILE A 3 8.07 -3.73 -12.83
CA ILE A 3 6.92 -2.85 -13.07
C ILE A 3 7.33 -1.38 -13.14
N HIS A 4 8.24 -0.93 -12.27
CA HIS A 4 8.73 0.45 -12.25
C HIS A 4 9.39 0.87 -13.57
N ALA A 5 10.08 -0.06 -14.21
CA ALA A 5 10.72 0.19 -15.52
C ALA A 5 9.71 0.06 -16.66
N ALA A 6 8.74 -0.84 -16.54
CA ALA A 6 7.73 -1.08 -17.57
C ALA A 6 6.69 0.03 -17.66
N LEU A 7 6.29 0.62 -16.54
CA LEU A 7 5.23 1.62 -16.50
C LEU A 7 5.46 2.82 -17.42
N PRO A 8 6.64 3.48 -17.44
CA PRO A 8 6.87 4.60 -18.35
C PRO A 8 6.73 4.22 -19.83
N ILE A 9 7.14 3.01 -20.18
CA ILE A 9 7.06 2.50 -21.55
C ILE A 9 5.61 2.30 -21.95
N VAL A 10 4.83 1.60 -21.11
CA VAL A 10 3.41 1.35 -21.39
C VAL A 10 2.61 2.64 -21.34
N GLN A 11 2.96 3.57 -20.44
CA GLN A 11 2.32 4.88 -20.36
C GLN A 11 2.52 5.67 -21.67
N ALA A 12 3.73 5.68 -22.23
CA ALA A 12 4.01 6.34 -23.49
C ALA A 12 3.14 5.78 -24.62
N LEU A 13 3.04 4.44 -24.69
CA LEU A 13 2.19 3.79 -25.70
C LEU A 13 0.72 4.15 -25.50
N ALA A 14 0.24 4.19 -24.26
CA ALA A 14 -1.14 4.59 -23.94
C ALA A 14 -1.41 6.04 -24.33
N ASP A 15 -0.40 6.90 -24.22
CA ASP A 15 -0.49 8.31 -24.60
C ASP A 15 -0.34 8.51 -26.12
N GLY A 16 -0.16 7.44 -26.89
CA GLY A 16 -0.04 7.51 -28.34
C GLY A 16 1.34 7.90 -28.83
N VAL A 17 2.36 7.66 -28.02
CA VAL A 17 3.73 8.12 -28.28
C VAL A 17 4.70 6.94 -28.31
N ASN A 18 5.66 6.99 -29.22
CA ASN A 18 6.73 6.00 -29.28
C ASN A 18 7.64 6.15 -28.05
N PRO A 19 7.79 5.11 -27.23
CA PRO A 19 8.58 5.21 -26.00
C PRO A 19 10.08 5.40 -26.22
N VAL A 20 10.56 5.14 -27.46
CA VAL A 20 11.97 5.29 -27.81
C VAL A 20 12.26 6.69 -28.36
N THR A 21 11.41 7.18 -29.25
CA THR A 21 11.64 8.44 -29.99
C THR A 21 10.86 9.63 -29.43
N GLY A 22 9.78 9.39 -28.69
CA GLY A 22 8.89 10.45 -28.20
C GLY A 22 7.93 11.00 -29.25
N GLU A 23 7.94 10.44 -30.46
CA GLU A 23 7.06 10.90 -31.55
C GLU A 23 5.69 10.23 -31.45
N ALA A 24 4.65 10.97 -31.81
CA ALA A 24 3.29 10.43 -31.87
C ALA A 24 3.18 9.39 -32.98
N TYR A 25 2.46 8.30 -32.69
CA TYR A 25 2.16 7.30 -33.73
C TYR A 25 1.15 7.86 -34.72
N PRO A 26 1.29 7.54 -36.03
CA PRO A 26 0.29 7.92 -37.01
C PRO A 26 -1.05 7.20 -36.78
N ASP A 27 -2.14 7.81 -37.25
CA ASP A 27 -3.50 7.32 -37.03
C ASP A 27 -3.73 5.88 -37.51
N HIS A 28 -2.98 5.43 -38.49
CA HIS A 28 -3.11 4.05 -39.02
C HIS A 28 -2.23 3.03 -38.28
N SER A 29 -1.48 3.47 -37.28
CA SER A 29 -0.65 2.56 -36.47
C SER A 29 -1.52 1.61 -35.63
N PRO A 30 -1.11 0.35 -35.47
CA PRO A 30 -1.78 -0.56 -34.53
C PRO A 30 -1.84 0.00 -33.09
N TYR A 31 -0.87 0.84 -32.73
CA TYR A 31 -0.82 1.47 -31.41
C TYR A 31 -1.78 2.64 -31.26
N ALA A 32 -2.34 3.15 -32.36
CA ALA A 32 -3.37 4.21 -32.36
C ALA A 32 -4.79 3.63 -32.38
N GLU A 33 -4.94 2.33 -32.54
CA GLU A 33 -6.25 1.67 -32.62
C GLU A 33 -6.96 1.76 -31.28
N PRO A 34 -8.26 2.16 -31.21
CA PRO A 34 -8.96 2.40 -29.97
C PRO A 34 -8.97 1.25 -28.98
N ARG A 35 -9.10 0.03 -29.45
CA ARG A 35 -9.07 -1.16 -28.54
C ARG A 35 -7.70 -1.35 -27.92
N THR A 36 -6.65 -1.11 -28.69
CA THR A 36 -5.27 -1.19 -28.19
C THR A 36 -5.04 -0.13 -27.13
N LEU A 37 -5.48 1.11 -27.36
CA LEU A 37 -5.34 2.19 -26.39
C LEU A 37 -6.08 1.88 -25.10
N ARG A 38 -7.31 1.35 -25.19
CA ARG A 38 -8.07 0.97 -23.99
C ARG A 38 -7.36 -0.12 -23.18
N ALA A 39 -6.79 -1.11 -23.87
CA ALA A 39 -6.02 -2.17 -23.22
C ALA A 39 -4.78 -1.63 -22.52
N LEU A 40 -4.08 -0.71 -23.18
CA LEU A 40 -2.90 -0.06 -22.59
C LEU A 40 -3.25 0.77 -21.36
N TYR A 41 -4.35 1.53 -21.40
CA TYR A 41 -4.81 2.29 -20.23
C TYR A 41 -5.19 1.37 -19.07
N SER A 42 -5.81 0.23 -19.35
CA SER A 42 -6.11 -0.76 -18.32
C SER A 42 -4.83 -1.30 -17.67
N ALA A 43 -3.81 -1.56 -18.50
CA ALA A 43 -2.51 -2.04 -17.99
C ALA A 43 -1.83 -0.97 -17.14
N VAL A 44 -1.85 0.30 -17.57
CA VAL A 44 -1.29 1.41 -16.81
C VAL A 44 -1.97 1.53 -15.44
N ASP A 45 -3.30 1.43 -15.41
CA ASP A 45 -4.06 1.51 -14.17
C ASP A 45 -3.67 0.41 -13.19
N LEU A 46 -3.57 -0.82 -13.66
CA LEU A 46 -3.16 -1.96 -12.84
C LEU A 46 -1.74 -1.82 -12.32
N MET A 47 -0.82 -1.39 -13.19
CA MET A 47 0.58 -1.17 -12.81
C MET A 47 0.71 -0.07 -11.75
N THR A 48 -0.01 1.03 -11.94
CA THR A 48 -0.01 2.15 -10.99
C THR A 48 -0.52 1.70 -9.62
N LYS A 49 -1.61 0.95 -9.60
CA LYS A 49 -2.18 0.43 -8.36
C LYS A 49 -1.23 -0.53 -7.64
N GLU A 50 -0.52 -1.35 -8.40
CA GLU A 50 0.45 -2.28 -7.81
C GLU A 50 1.64 -1.54 -7.20
N ILE A 51 2.15 -0.51 -7.88
CA ILE A 51 3.24 0.31 -7.35
C ILE A 51 2.81 1.01 -6.06
N GLU A 52 1.59 1.56 -6.02
CA GLU A 52 1.05 2.18 -4.81
C GLU A 52 0.89 1.19 -3.67
N ARG A 53 0.48 -0.04 -3.97
CA ARG A 53 0.36 -1.12 -2.99
C ARG A 53 1.72 -1.50 -2.41
N GLU A 54 2.75 -1.61 -3.24
CA GLU A 54 4.11 -1.88 -2.80
C GLU A 54 4.63 -0.79 -1.88
N LYS A 55 4.41 0.48 -2.23
CA LYS A 55 4.80 1.62 -1.41
C LYS A 55 4.12 1.60 -0.04
N ARG A 56 2.84 1.24 0.00
CA ARG A 56 2.11 1.11 1.27
C ARG A 56 2.68 0.00 2.13
N ARG A 57 3.03 -1.15 1.54
CA ARG A 57 3.67 -2.26 2.26
C ARG A 57 5.00 -1.86 2.87
N GLU A 58 5.81 -1.10 2.13
CA GLU A 58 7.10 -0.60 2.61
C GLU A 58 6.97 0.37 3.78
N ARG A 59 5.84 1.09 3.86
CA ARG A 59 5.57 2.04 4.95
C ARG A 59 5.00 1.38 6.19
N LEU A 60 4.60 0.12 6.12
CA LEU A 60 4.01 -0.57 7.27
C LEU A 60 5.07 -0.91 8.30
N PRO A 61 4.74 -0.83 9.60
CA PRO A 61 5.68 -1.20 10.66
C PRO A 61 6.11 -2.67 10.54
N ALA A 62 7.30 -2.96 11.06
CA ALA A 62 7.94 -4.28 10.95
C ALA A 62 7.07 -5.43 11.46
N ASN A 63 6.28 -5.20 12.51
CA ASN A 63 5.43 -6.23 13.10
C ASN A 63 3.99 -6.23 12.58
N PHE A 64 3.71 -5.46 11.52
CA PHE A 64 2.39 -5.44 10.92
C PHE A 64 1.95 -6.85 10.52
N GLY A 65 0.78 -7.27 10.98
CA GLY A 65 0.23 -8.58 10.67
C GLY A 65 0.84 -9.75 11.43
N LYS A 66 1.84 -9.52 12.27
CA LYS A 66 2.44 -10.59 13.07
C LYS A 66 1.55 -10.92 14.28
N PRO A 67 1.47 -12.21 14.67
CA PRO A 67 0.69 -12.59 15.84
C PRO A 67 1.18 -11.93 17.12
N TRP A 68 0.25 -11.62 18.01
CA TRP A 68 0.58 -11.12 19.34
C TRP A 68 0.93 -12.29 20.25
N THR A 69 2.02 -12.16 21.01
CA THR A 69 2.42 -13.15 22.01
C THR A 69 1.85 -12.76 23.37
N ALA A 70 1.86 -13.71 24.30
CA ALA A 70 1.43 -13.44 25.67
C ALA A 70 2.31 -12.37 26.33
N GLU A 71 3.62 -12.40 26.07
CA GLU A 71 4.55 -11.40 26.60
C GLU A 71 4.26 -10.01 26.03
N GLU A 72 3.96 -9.92 24.74
CA GLU A 72 3.62 -8.64 24.12
C GLU A 72 2.31 -8.10 24.67
N ASP A 73 1.31 -8.96 24.88
CA ASP A 73 0.03 -8.58 25.48
C ASP A 73 0.25 -7.99 26.89
N GLN A 74 1.08 -8.63 27.70
CA GLN A 74 1.37 -8.13 29.04
C GLN A 74 2.09 -6.80 29.01
N ALA A 75 3.03 -6.63 28.09
CA ALA A 75 3.73 -5.36 27.92
C ALA A 75 2.75 -4.25 27.53
N ALA A 76 1.84 -4.52 26.59
CA ALA A 76 0.84 -3.55 26.14
C ALA A 76 -0.10 -3.15 27.28
N ILE A 77 -0.57 -4.12 28.06
CA ILE A 77 -1.44 -3.87 29.21
C ILE A 77 -0.72 -2.97 30.23
N SER A 78 0.50 -3.30 30.58
CA SER A 78 1.31 -2.54 31.53
C SER A 78 1.55 -1.11 31.05
N GLU A 79 1.89 -0.94 29.78
CA GLU A 79 2.11 0.38 29.18
C GLU A 79 0.84 1.23 29.20
N TYR A 80 -0.29 0.64 28.81
CA TYR A 80 -1.57 1.33 28.81
C TYR A 80 -1.96 1.76 30.24
N ASP A 81 -1.83 0.87 31.19
CA ASP A 81 -2.16 1.14 32.61
C ASP A 81 -1.22 2.22 33.20
N SER A 82 0.00 2.35 32.66
CA SER A 82 0.96 3.37 33.08
C SER A 82 0.75 4.72 32.40
N GLY A 83 -0.24 4.85 31.50
CA GLY A 83 -0.55 6.10 30.81
C GLY A 83 0.26 6.34 29.54
N ILE A 84 0.93 5.32 29.01
CA ILE A 84 1.64 5.45 27.74
C ILE A 84 0.62 5.64 26.62
N THR A 85 0.88 6.59 25.70
CA THR A 85 -0.05 6.89 24.62
C THR A 85 -0.02 5.82 23.53
N LEU A 86 -1.12 5.72 22.75
CA LEU A 86 -1.18 4.78 21.63
C LEU A 86 -0.08 5.01 20.58
N PRO A 87 0.23 6.26 20.18
CA PRO A 87 1.34 6.50 19.28
C PRO A 87 2.69 5.98 19.81
N GLU A 88 2.96 6.17 21.09
CA GLU A 88 4.19 5.68 21.70
C GLU A 88 4.23 4.16 21.77
N MET A 89 3.11 3.52 22.13
CA MET A 89 3.00 2.07 22.13
C MET A 89 3.22 1.51 20.72
N ALA A 90 2.64 2.15 19.70
CA ALA A 90 2.83 1.74 18.31
C ALA A 90 4.31 1.73 17.93
N ARG A 91 5.05 2.73 18.33
CA ARG A 91 6.51 2.80 18.07
C ARG A 91 7.26 1.68 18.80
N ARG A 92 6.96 1.46 20.05
CA ARG A 92 7.61 0.43 20.88
C ARG A 92 7.38 -0.97 20.34
N HIS A 93 6.15 -1.24 19.91
CA HIS A 93 5.76 -2.56 19.41
C HIS A 93 6.00 -2.75 17.91
N LEU A 94 6.43 -1.71 17.19
CA LEU A 94 6.60 -1.71 15.75
C LEU A 94 5.30 -2.14 15.06
N ARG A 95 4.19 -1.54 15.48
CA ARG A 95 2.85 -1.79 14.97
C ARG A 95 2.14 -0.47 14.68
N THR A 96 0.99 -0.55 14.00
CA THR A 96 0.16 0.65 13.77
C THR A 96 -0.62 0.98 15.03
N GLN A 97 -1.03 2.24 15.19
CA GLN A 97 -1.91 2.65 16.30
C GLN A 97 -3.22 1.87 16.28
N SER A 98 -3.80 1.66 15.09
CA SER A 98 -5.02 0.87 14.93
C SER A 98 -4.85 -0.55 15.44
N SER A 99 -3.72 -1.18 15.17
CA SER A 99 -3.41 -2.54 15.65
C SER A 99 -3.34 -2.58 17.18
N ILE A 100 -2.65 -1.60 17.78
CA ILE A 100 -2.56 -1.49 19.25
C ILE A 100 -3.96 -1.33 19.86
N ARG A 101 -4.75 -0.42 19.31
CA ARG A 101 -6.10 -0.15 19.80
C ARG A 101 -6.99 -1.39 19.73
N LEU A 102 -7.01 -2.07 18.58
CA LEU A 102 -7.81 -3.29 18.40
C LEU A 102 -7.38 -4.37 19.38
N ARG A 103 -6.07 -4.50 19.63
CA ARG A 103 -5.59 -5.49 20.59
C ARG A 103 -6.02 -5.16 22.00
N LEU A 104 -5.94 -3.89 22.42
CA LEU A 104 -6.39 -3.46 23.74
C LEU A 104 -7.91 -3.65 23.90
N GLU A 105 -8.70 -3.43 22.86
CA GLU A 105 -10.12 -3.75 22.85
C GLU A 105 -10.35 -5.24 23.14
N LYS A 106 -9.59 -6.10 22.44
CA LYS A 106 -9.67 -7.55 22.60
C LYS A 106 -9.27 -8.01 24.00
N LEU A 107 -8.32 -7.30 24.61
CA LEU A 107 -7.87 -7.58 25.98
C LEU A 107 -8.78 -6.95 27.04
N GLY A 108 -9.82 -6.24 26.65
CA GLY A 108 -10.80 -5.63 27.57
C GLY A 108 -10.34 -4.33 28.21
N LYS A 109 -9.28 -3.70 27.71
CA LYS A 109 -8.74 -2.45 28.26
C LYS A 109 -9.43 -1.21 27.70
N ILE A 110 -9.94 -1.29 26.48
CA ILE A 110 -10.66 -0.20 25.80
C ILE A 110 -11.99 -0.77 25.32
N GLU A 111 -13.05 -0.01 25.43
CA GLU A 111 -14.35 -0.41 24.89
C GLU A 111 -14.33 -0.33 23.36
N PRO A 112 -14.88 -1.36 22.65
CA PRO A 112 -14.96 -1.32 21.21
C PRO A 112 -15.76 -0.11 20.73
N THR A 113 -15.27 0.57 19.69
CA THR A 113 -15.97 1.68 19.10
C THR A 113 -17.18 1.14 18.34
N PRO A 114 -18.41 1.64 18.57
CA PRO A 114 -19.57 1.21 17.78
C PRO A 114 -19.34 1.58 16.31
N SER A 115 -19.58 0.62 15.44
CA SER A 115 -19.44 0.81 13.99
C SER A 115 -20.71 1.44 13.41
#